data_c9042e50f363635ddf08eb7f186df097
#
_entry.id   c9042e50f363635ddf08eb7f186df097
#
_cell.length_a   1.000
_cell.length_b   1.000
_cell.length_c   1.000
_cell.angle_alpha   90.00
_cell.angle_beta   90.00
_cell.angle_gamma   90.00
#
_symmetry.space_group_name_H-M   'P 1'
#
loop_
_entity.id
_entity.type
_entity.pdbx_description
1 polymer ?
#
loop_
_entity_poly.entity_id
_entity_poly.type
_entity_poly.pdbx_seq_one_letter_code
_entity_poly.pdbx_strand_id
1 'polypeptide(L)'
;MRIFLFLSSLFLGYNISFAQDVKTLNIPDDGYRGIWYSNQPSGDQYVYKYSGGLGTYPANHYPFSVYVEKVNKTFFCYGGTDKEGKTLLHMVSYYDHETGTVPRPTIVLDKQTDNAHDNPVINVDDQGYIWLFSTSNGTNRPSFIHRSIRPYDITTFELVQVTKIVDSAPLPLDNFSYLQSWYQKGKGFLNLFTHYDVKVVPNQPDKIRRTISFMRSKDGVSYGTWNDIAFIEEGHYQTSGQAGDRIIGTTFNYHPYKVGENGLNYRTNLYYLETRDFGETWQTADGTVVSLPIDAVDHVALVKDYAQKGLNVYINDLTYDQQGYPVILYVTSKGYRSGPISGKRKWYTARFTGKDWVTQSVTSSDNNYDMGSLYIDQDGVWHIVGPTDKGPQRYNTGGEMVMWTSHNQGKRWRKKALTKKSVYNHSYARRPVNVHPDFYAFWADGHGREKSISRLHFADKEGNVYRLPYDMIEDVAFPELINLR
;
A
#
# COMPACT_ATOMS: atom_id res chain seq x y z
N MET A 1 -41.71 17.35 58.15
CA MET A 1 -40.43 17.52 57.43
C MET A 1 -40.18 16.21 56.70
N ARG A 2 -40.54 16.13 55.40
CA ARG A 2 -40.38 14.91 54.55
C ARG A 2 -39.18 15.14 53.66
N ILE A 3 -38.17 14.29 53.82
CA ILE A 3 -36.96 14.29 53.01
C ILE A 3 -37.24 13.43 51.77
N PHE A 4 -37.18 14.05 50.60
CA PHE A 4 -37.19 13.35 49.32
C PHE A 4 -35.73 13.02 48.94
N LEU A 5 -35.38 11.72 48.88
CA LEU A 5 -34.16 11.24 48.25
C LEU A 5 -34.39 11.13 46.73
N PHE A 6 -33.64 11.91 45.97
CA PHE A 6 -33.51 11.72 44.51
C PHE A 6 -32.44 10.65 44.24
N LEU A 7 -32.85 9.49 43.80
CA LEU A 7 -31.95 8.52 43.14
C LEU A 7 -31.74 8.97 41.69
N SER A 8 -30.53 9.47 41.38
CA SER A 8 -30.09 9.66 39.99
C SER A 8 -29.53 8.35 39.45
N SER A 9 -30.28 7.66 38.62
CA SER A 9 -29.82 6.51 37.85
C SER A 9 -28.95 7.02 36.71
N LEU A 10 -27.64 6.79 36.78
CA LEU A 10 -26.72 6.90 35.64
C LEU A 10 -27.04 5.78 34.64
N PHE A 11 -27.69 6.12 33.54
CA PHE A 11 -27.74 5.28 32.36
C PHE A 11 -26.37 5.38 31.67
N LEU A 12 -25.51 4.41 31.87
CA LEU A 12 -24.39 4.12 30.96
C LEU A 12 -25.00 3.60 29.65
N GLY A 13 -25.15 4.48 28.69
CA GLY A 13 -25.49 4.12 27.34
C GLY A 13 -24.32 3.34 26.72
N TYR A 14 -24.40 2.03 26.71
CA TYR A 14 -23.58 1.22 25.82
C TYR A 14 -24.01 1.56 24.39
N ASN A 15 -23.18 2.29 23.67
CA ASN A 15 -23.28 2.35 22.21
C ASN A 15 -22.98 0.94 21.68
N ILE A 16 -24.03 0.14 21.50
CA ILE A 16 -23.96 -1.07 20.70
C ILE A 16 -23.77 -0.58 19.26
N SER A 17 -22.52 -0.49 18.83
CA SER A 17 -22.19 -0.38 17.42
C SER A 17 -22.79 -1.64 16.77
N PHE A 18 -23.86 -1.47 16.00
CA PHE A 18 -24.38 -2.52 15.14
C PHE A 18 -23.23 -2.89 14.21
N ALA A 19 -22.66 -4.08 14.40
CA ALA A 19 -21.78 -4.67 13.42
C ALA A 19 -22.58 -4.70 12.11
N GLN A 20 -22.14 -3.91 11.13
CA GLN A 20 -22.72 -3.93 9.79
C GLN A 20 -22.64 -5.38 9.32
N ASP A 21 -23.76 -5.95 8.90
CA ASP A 21 -23.84 -7.35 8.51
C ASP A 21 -23.05 -7.53 7.22
N VAL A 22 -21.77 -7.87 7.36
CA VAL A 22 -20.82 -7.98 6.25
C VAL A 22 -21.08 -9.25 5.52
N LYS A 23 -21.56 -9.12 4.32
CA LYS A 23 -21.82 -10.26 3.44
C LYS A 23 -20.57 -10.60 2.63
N THR A 24 -19.94 -11.74 2.95
CA THR A 24 -18.97 -12.37 2.05
C THR A 24 -19.70 -12.84 0.79
N LEU A 25 -19.27 -12.39 -0.39
CA LEU A 25 -20.01 -12.62 -1.63
C LEU A 25 -19.62 -13.93 -2.31
N ASN A 26 -18.32 -14.17 -2.51
CA ASN A 26 -17.79 -15.34 -3.22
C ASN A 26 -18.41 -15.54 -4.61
N ILE A 27 -18.52 -14.48 -5.38
CA ILE A 27 -19.15 -14.47 -6.69
C ILE A 27 -18.06 -14.33 -7.77
N PRO A 28 -18.00 -15.21 -8.78
CA PRO A 28 -17.11 -15.00 -9.91
C PRO A 28 -17.57 -13.79 -10.72
N ASP A 29 -16.64 -12.89 -11.07
CA ASP A 29 -16.92 -11.76 -11.97
C ASP A 29 -16.59 -12.13 -13.42
N ASP A 30 -17.23 -11.47 -14.37
CA ASP A 30 -17.05 -11.70 -15.79
C ASP A 30 -15.93 -10.83 -16.43
N GLY A 31 -14.95 -10.39 -15.62
CA GLY A 31 -13.80 -9.64 -16.11
C GLY A 31 -13.02 -8.92 -15.05
N TYR A 32 -11.92 -8.28 -15.48
CA TYR A 32 -10.99 -7.56 -14.62
C TYR A 32 -11.20 -6.06 -14.75
N ARG A 33 -12.00 -5.48 -13.85
CA ARG A 33 -12.35 -4.06 -13.83
C ARG A 33 -11.74 -3.40 -12.60
N GLY A 34 -10.76 -2.53 -12.79
CA GLY A 34 -10.19 -1.71 -11.71
C GLY A 34 -11.11 -0.56 -11.35
N ILE A 35 -11.10 -0.14 -10.08
CA ILE A 35 -11.83 1.05 -9.67
C ILE A 35 -11.12 2.31 -10.19
N TRP A 36 -11.90 3.25 -10.72
CA TRP A 36 -11.45 4.63 -10.92
C TRP A 36 -11.81 5.45 -9.68
N TYR A 37 -10.88 6.26 -9.20
CA TYR A 37 -11.07 7.07 -8.00
C TYR A 37 -10.40 8.43 -8.13
N SER A 38 -10.93 9.44 -7.43
CA SER A 38 -10.31 10.76 -7.32
C SER A 38 -10.36 11.28 -5.89
N ASN A 39 -9.35 12.05 -5.53
CA ASN A 39 -9.27 12.67 -4.22
C ASN A 39 -8.85 14.13 -4.29
N GLN A 40 -9.49 14.95 -3.46
CA GLN A 40 -9.23 16.37 -3.24
C GLN A 40 -9.25 17.19 -4.54
N PRO A 41 -10.39 17.82 -4.89
CA PRO A 41 -10.46 18.77 -5.99
C PRO A 41 -9.39 19.86 -5.83
N SER A 42 -8.63 20.12 -6.89
CA SER A 42 -7.52 21.10 -6.87
C SER A 42 -7.98 22.52 -7.22
N GLY A 43 -9.17 22.67 -7.79
CA GLY A 43 -9.72 23.97 -8.22
C GLY A 43 -9.00 24.59 -9.43
N ASP A 44 -8.22 23.78 -10.17
CA ASP A 44 -7.47 24.21 -11.36
C ASP A 44 -7.67 23.22 -12.53
N GLN A 45 -6.98 23.45 -13.63
CA GLN A 45 -7.08 22.63 -14.85
C GLN A 45 -6.67 21.17 -14.68
N TYR A 46 -6.03 20.80 -13.57
CA TYR A 46 -5.64 19.42 -13.24
C TYR A 46 -6.74 18.68 -12.48
N VAL A 47 -7.78 19.38 -12.03
CA VAL A 47 -9.02 18.91 -11.42
C VAL A 47 -8.82 18.25 -10.06
N TYR A 48 -7.85 17.35 -9.90
CA TYR A 48 -7.64 16.59 -8.66
C TYR A 48 -6.19 16.61 -8.20
N LYS A 49 -6.00 16.46 -6.90
CA LYS A 49 -4.68 16.24 -6.29
C LYS A 49 -4.08 14.90 -6.75
N TYR A 50 -4.90 13.86 -6.80
CA TYR A 50 -4.62 12.60 -7.45
C TYR A 50 -5.90 11.87 -7.84
N SER A 51 -5.83 11.05 -8.88
CA SER A 51 -6.98 10.40 -9.50
C SER A 51 -6.52 9.37 -10.52
N GLY A 52 -7.45 8.62 -11.08
CA GLY A 52 -7.19 7.67 -12.17
C GLY A 52 -7.55 6.24 -11.81
N GLY A 53 -6.93 5.28 -12.45
CA GLY A 53 -7.09 3.87 -12.15
C GLY A 53 -6.37 3.50 -10.89
N LEU A 54 -7.10 3.39 -9.79
CA LEU A 54 -6.54 3.21 -8.46
C LEU A 54 -6.82 1.82 -7.87
N GLY A 55 -7.01 0.82 -8.75
CA GLY A 55 -7.18 -0.57 -8.30
C GLY A 55 -5.98 -1.14 -7.53
N THR A 56 -4.77 -0.64 -7.78
CA THR A 56 -3.54 -0.97 -7.04
C THR A 56 -3.03 0.16 -6.15
N TYR A 57 -3.86 1.16 -5.90
CA TYR A 57 -3.64 2.25 -4.94
C TYR A 57 -3.99 1.77 -3.51
N PRO A 58 -3.51 2.40 -2.48
CA PRO A 58 -2.56 3.50 -2.43
C PRO A 58 -1.13 3.01 -2.22
N ALA A 59 -0.19 3.96 -2.28
CA ALA A 59 1.21 3.71 -2.00
C ALA A 59 1.48 2.97 -0.70
N ASN A 60 0.58 3.04 0.26
CA ASN A 60 0.76 2.56 1.62
C ASN A 60 0.02 1.25 1.92
N HIS A 61 -0.52 0.55 0.90
CA HIS A 61 -1.07 -0.80 1.03
C HIS A 61 -0.11 -1.79 0.35
N TYR A 62 0.17 -2.91 1.02
CA TYR A 62 1.06 -3.92 0.48
C TYR A 62 0.91 -5.25 1.24
N PRO A 63 1.03 -6.40 0.57
CA PRO A 63 1.19 -6.61 -0.87
C PRO A 63 -0.16 -6.64 -1.62
N PHE A 64 -0.09 -6.38 -2.94
CA PHE A 64 -1.19 -6.64 -3.87
C PHE A 64 -1.07 -7.98 -4.58
N SER A 65 0.10 -8.60 -4.54
CA SER A 65 0.33 -9.90 -5.16
C SER A 65 1.45 -10.68 -4.46
N VAL A 66 1.34 -12.02 -4.50
CA VAL A 66 2.26 -12.97 -3.89
C VAL A 66 2.47 -14.15 -4.83
N TYR A 67 3.70 -14.41 -5.24
CA TYR A 67 4.04 -15.62 -5.96
C TYR A 67 4.22 -16.79 -4.99
N VAL A 68 3.61 -17.91 -5.32
CA VAL A 68 3.66 -19.16 -4.55
C VAL A 68 4.24 -20.28 -5.41
N GLU A 69 5.52 -20.58 -5.18
CA GLU A 69 6.29 -21.56 -5.96
C GLU A 69 5.64 -22.95 -5.98
N LYS A 70 5.10 -23.42 -4.84
CA LYS A 70 4.49 -24.74 -4.70
C LYS A 70 3.39 -25.06 -5.72
N VAL A 71 2.66 -24.04 -6.16
CA VAL A 71 1.58 -24.17 -7.14
C VAL A 71 1.85 -23.41 -8.44
N ASN A 72 3.03 -22.81 -8.56
CA ASN A 72 3.48 -22.00 -9.69
C ASN A 72 2.47 -20.92 -10.10
N LYS A 73 1.94 -20.18 -9.12
CA LYS A 73 0.92 -19.15 -9.32
C LYS A 73 1.28 -17.85 -8.62
N THR A 74 0.98 -16.72 -9.25
CA THR A 74 0.97 -15.43 -8.58
C THR A 74 -0.48 -15.08 -8.23
N PHE A 75 -0.82 -15.17 -6.94
CA PHE A 75 -2.10 -14.69 -6.42
C PHE A 75 -2.06 -13.18 -6.30
N PHE A 76 -3.16 -12.51 -6.64
CA PHE A 76 -3.26 -11.06 -6.53
C PHE A 76 -4.65 -10.60 -6.12
N CYS A 77 -4.71 -9.44 -5.47
CA CYS A 77 -5.94 -8.72 -5.18
C CYS A 77 -5.90 -7.34 -5.82
N TYR A 78 -7.04 -6.70 -5.93
CA TYR A 78 -7.17 -5.32 -6.39
C TYR A 78 -8.50 -4.71 -5.95
N GLY A 79 -8.54 -3.38 -5.94
CA GLY A 79 -9.80 -2.65 -5.86
C GLY A 79 -10.50 -2.72 -7.21
N GLY A 80 -11.51 -3.58 -7.27
CA GLY A 80 -12.37 -3.69 -8.45
C GLY A 80 -13.61 -2.81 -8.34
N THR A 81 -14.46 -2.91 -9.36
CA THR A 81 -15.74 -2.19 -9.38
C THR A 81 -16.77 -2.94 -10.21
N ASP A 82 -18.05 -2.64 -9.98
CA ASP A 82 -19.14 -3.09 -10.84
C ASP A 82 -19.06 -2.49 -12.26
N LYS A 83 -19.90 -2.95 -13.17
CA LYS A 83 -19.93 -2.45 -14.57
C LYS A 83 -20.26 -0.95 -14.68
N GLU A 84 -20.88 -0.37 -13.67
CA GLU A 84 -21.25 1.03 -13.62
C GLU A 84 -20.18 1.89 -12.92
N GLY A 85 -19.17 1.26 -12.33
CA GLY A 85 -18.08 1.94 -11.64
C GLY A 85 -18.53 2.67 -10.37
N LYS A 86 -19.48 2.12 -9.61
CA LYS A 86 -20.12 2.80 -8.48
C LYS A 86 -19.56 2.41 -7.12
N THR A 87 -19.11 1.17 -6.97
CA THR A 87 -18.69 0.62 -5.67
C THR A 87 -17.32 -0.02 -5.76
N LEU A 88 -16.59 0.00 -4.65
CA LEU A 88 -15.32 -0.69 -4.49
C LEU A 88 -15.59 -2.16 -4.13
N LEU A 89 -15.19 -3.03 -5.02
CA LEU A 89 -15.22 -4.48 -4.81
C LEU A 89 -13.82 -4.99 -4.47
N HIS A 90 -13.73 -5.84 -3.45
CA HIS A 90 -12.49 -6.52 -3.13
C HIS A 90 -12.38 -7.79 -3.96
N MET A 91 -11.44 -7.78 -4.88
CA MET A 91 -11.25 -8.80 -5.90
C MET A 91 -10.02 -9.64 -5.60
N VAL A 92 -10.11 -10.95 -5.85
CA VAL A 92 -8.98 -11.88 -5.78
C VAL A 92 -8.92 -12.72 -7.04
N SER A 93 -7.70 -12.95 -7.55
CA SER A 93 -7.43 -13.85 -8.66
C SER A 93 -6.00 -14.39 -8.61
N TYR A 94 -5.59 -15.11 -9.65
CA TYR A 94 -4.20 -15.54 -9.83
C TYR A 94 -3.81 -15.54 -11.31
N TYR A 95 -2.52 -15.43 -11.58
CA TYR A 95 -1.91 -15.78 -12.85
C TYR A 95 -1.25 -17.14 -12.71
N ASP A 96 -1.61 -18.07 -13.58
CA ASP A 96 -1.05 -19.42 -13.65
C ASP A 96 0.15 -19.43 -14.58
N HIS A 97 1.35 -19.64 -14.03
CA HIS A 97 2.60 -19.61 -14.79
C HIS A 97 2.80 -20.84 -15.68
N GLU A 98 2.10 -21.94 -15.40
CA GLU A 98 2.19 -23.15 -16.23
C GLU A 98 1.41 -22.98 -17.52
N THR A 99 0.22 -22.37 -17.45
CA THR A 99 -0.68 -22.21 -18.60
C THR A 99 -0.62 -20.84 -19.25
N GLY A 100 -0.08 -19.83 -18.56
CA GLY A 100 -0.08 -18.44 -18.99
C GLY A 100 -1.46 -17.77 -18.94
N THR A 101 -2.37 -18.27 -18.11
CA THR A 101 -3.78 -17.86 -18.09
C THR A 101 -4.20 -17.26 -16.73
N VAL A 102 -5.37 -16.62 -16.76
CA VAL A 102 -6.07 -16.13 -15.55
C VAL A 102 -7.50 -16.67 -15.54
N PRO A 103 -8.03 -17.10 -14.38
CA PRO A 103 -9.45 -17.48 -14.23
C PRO A 103 -10.33 -16.24 -14.12
N ARG A 104 -11.66 -16.41 -14.07
CA ARG A 104 -12.56 -15.34 -13.60
C ARG A 104 -12.15 -14.89 -12.18
N PRO A 105 -12.06 -13.59 -11.91
CA PRO A 105 -11.75 -13.13 -10.56
C PRO A 105 -12.95 -13.34 -9.62
N THR A 106 -12.68 -13.52 -8.34
CA THR A 106 -13.71 -13.65 -7.31
C THR A 106 -13.96 -12.31 -6.62
N ILE A 107 -15.21 -11.89 -6.57
CA ILE A 107 -15.68 -10.81 -5.70
C ILE A 107 -15.82 -11.39 -4.28
N VAL A 108 -14.93 -11.00 -3.38
CA VAL A 108 -14.98 -11.46 -1.99
C VAL A 108 -15.91 -10.57 -1.16
N LEU A 109 -15.87 -9.26 -1.38
CA LEU A 109 -16.59 -8.27 -0.58
C LEU A 109 -16.96 -7.04 -1.41
N ASP A 110 -18.19 -6.52 -1.22
CA ASP A 110 -18.53 -5.13 -1.57
C ASP A 110 -18.25 -4.24 -0.36
N LYS A 111 -17.35 -3.29 -0.52
CA LYS A 111 -16.94 -2.37 0.55
C LYS A 111 -17.97 -1.26 0.80
N GLN A 112 -19.00 -1.15 -0.04
CA GLN A 112 -20.07 -0.14 0.04
C GLN A 112 -19.56 1.31 0.06
N THR A 113 -18.52 1.57 -0.70
CA THR A 113 -17.92 2.88 -0.92
C THR A 113 -17.24 2.88 -2.29
N ASP A 114 -16.96 4.05 -2.84
CA ASP A 114 -16.09 4.22 -4.01
C ASP A 114 -14.65 4.60 -3.63
N ASN A 115 -14.35 4.66 -2.34
CA ASN A 115 -13.08 5.16 -1.81
C ASN A 115 -11.95 4.13 -1.91
N ALA A 116 -11.05 4.30 -2.86
CA ALA A 116 -9.89 3.40 -3.06
C ALA A 116 -8.88 3.36 -1.90
N HIS A 117 -9.00 4.23 -0.88
CA HIS A 117 -8.21 4.06 0.35
C HIS A 117 -8.63 2.83 1.15
N ASP A 118 -9.77 2.24 0.83
CA ASP A 118 -10.26 1.02 1.44
C ASP A 118 -9.84 -0.25 0.66
N ASN A 119 -8.91 -0.14 -0.29
CA ASN A 119 -8.42 -1.27 -1.09
C ASN A 119 -7.92 -2.43 -0.24
N PRO A 120 -8.04 -3.68 -0.74
CA PRO A 120 -7.55 -4.85 -0.04
C PRO A 120 -6.04 -5.00 -0.16
N VAL A 121 -5.46 -5.83 0.74
CA VAL A 121 -4.14 -6.44 0.55
C VAL A 121 -4.24 -7.95 0.73
N ILE A 122 -3.33 -8.70 0.11
CA ILE A 122 -3.35 -10.15 0.08
C ILE A 122 -2.08 -10.74 0.70
N ASN A 123 -2.21 -11.89 1.35
CA ASN A 123 -1.07 -12.72 1.71
C ASN A 123 -1.42 -14.20 1.59
N VAL A 124 -0.43 -15.07 1.58
CA VAL A 124 -0.60 -16.52 1.56
C VAL A 124 0.27 -17.10 2.66
N ASP A 125 -0.32 -17.91 3.55
CA ASP A 125 0.40 -18.55 4.63
C ASP A 125 1.15 -19.83 4.18
N ASP A 126 1.92 -20.43 5.06
CA ASP A 126 2.72 -21.63 4.75
C ASP A 126 1.86 -22.90 4.55
N GLN A 127 0.59 -22.88 4.92
CA GLN A 127 -0.38 -23.92 4.63
C GLN A 127 -1.06 -23.72 3.29
N GLY A 128 -0.90 -22.53 2.68
CA GLY A 128 -1.47 -22.16 1.39
C GLY A 128 -2.83 -21.47 1.48
N TYR A 129 -3.30 -21.12 2.66
CA TYR A 129 -4.51 -20.32 2.78
C TYR A 129 -4.24 -18.89 2.32
N ILE A 130 -5.18 -18.37 1.53
CA ILE A 130 -5.14 -17.00 1.02
C ILE A 130 -5.86 -16.10 2.02
N TRP A 131 -5.17 -15.06 2.46
CA TRP A 131 -5.69 -14.06 3.40
C TRP A 131 -5.91 -12.74 2.68
N LEU A 132 -7.12 -12.18 2.81
CA LEU A 132 -7.50 -10.89 2.27
C LEU A 132 -7.82 -9.94 3.41
N PHE A 133 -7.04 -8.88 3.53
CA PHE A 133 -7.20 -7.84 4.55
C PHE A 133 -7.91 -6.65 3.91
N SER A 134 -9.16 -6.44 4.30
CA SER A 134 -10.02 -5.35 3.82
C SER A 134 -9.82 -4.13 4.69
N THR A 135 -9.01 -3.18 4.24
CA THR A 135 -8.67 -1.98 5.01
C THR A 135 -9.81 -0.96 5.02
N SER A 136 -9.66 0.08 5.81
CA SER A 136 -10.60 1.21 5.88
C SER A 136 -9.85 2.52 5.97
N ASN A 137 -10.39 3.58 5.38
CA ASN A 137 -9.87 4.92 5.56
C ASN A 137 -10.45 5.56 6.83
N GLY A 138 -9.62 5.73 7.84
CA GLY A 138 -10.04 6.27 9.14
C GLY A 138 -10.93 5.29 9.93
N THR A 139 -11.90 5.83 10.66
CA THR A 139 -12.76 5.08 11.60
C THR A 139 -14.22 4.95 11.12
N ASN A 140 -14.55 5.49 9.95
CA ASN A 140 -15.95 5.59 9.50
C ASN A 140 -16.52 4.28 8.94
N ARG A 141 -15.65 3.37 8.51
CA ARG A 141 -16.03 2.08 7.94
C ARG A 141 -15.21 0.97 8.60
N PRO A 142 -15.80 -0.22 8.81
CA PRO A 142 -15.08 -1.33 9.42
C PRO A 142 -14.02 -1.93 8.50
N SER A 143 -12.95 -2.44 9.09
CA SER A 143 -11.97 -3.32 8.45
C SER A 143 -12.37 -4.78 8.65
N PHE A 144 -11.97 -5.65 7.71
CA PHE A 144 -12.31 -7.08 7.74
C PHE A 144 -11.11 -7.93 7.36
N ILE A 145 -11.10 -9.18 7.79
CA ILE A 145 -10.14 -10.18 7.35
C ILE A 145 -10.92 -11.39 6.83
N HIS A 146 -10.63 -11.80 5.60
CA HIS A 146 -11.16 -13.02 5.00
C HIS A 146 -10.04 -14.01 4.78
N ARG A 147 -10.35 -15.29 4.85
CA ARG A 147 -9.44 -16.39 4.55
C ARG A 147 -10.11 -17.35 3.57
N SER A 148 -9.36 -17.87 2.59
CA SER A 148 -9.86 -18.95 1.75
C SER A 148 -10.19 -20.20 2.60
N ILE A 149 -11.27 -20.91 2.28
CA ILE A 149 -11.63 -22.13 3.03
C ILE A 149 -10.78 -23.35 2.65
N ARG A 150 -10.08 -23.29 1.53
CA ARG A 150 -9.12 -24.29 1.05
C ARG A 150 -7.82 -23.65 0.62
N PRO A 151 -6.68 -24.35 0.80
CA PRO A 151 -5.40 -23.87 0.29
C PRO A 151 -5.42 -23.59 -1.22
N TYR A 152 -4.82 -22.47 -1.63
CA TYR A 152 -4.65 -22.05 -3.03
C TYR A 152 -5.94 -21.89 -3.85
N ASP A 153 -7.09 -21.83 -3.19
CA ASP A 153 -8.42 -21.73 -3.80
C ASP A 153 -8.97 -20.31 -3.65
N ILE A 154 -9.28 -19.67 -4.78
CA ILE A 154 -9.86 -18.31 -4.79
C ILE A 154 -11.39 -18.32 -4.81
N THR A 155 -12.05 -19.47 -4.89
CA THR A 155 -13.49 -19.54 -5.15
C THR A 155 -14.35 -19.23 -3.92
N THR A 156 -13.84 -19.52 -2.73
CA THR A 156 -14.62 -19.37 -1.50
C THR A 156 -13.76 -18.88 -0.34
N PHE A 157 -14.18 -17.80 0.26
CA PHE A 157 -13.61 -17.18 1.45
C PHE A 157 -14.61 -17.18 2.61
N GLU A 158 -14.12 -17.22 3.82
CA GLU A 158 -14.88 -16.99 5.04
C GLU A 158 -14.44 -15.69 5.71
N LEU A 159 -15.39 -15.00 6.35
CA LEU A 159 -15.08 -13.88 7.23
C LEU A 159 -14.49 -14.42 8.54
N VAL A 160 -13.27 -14.05 8.85
CA VAL A 160 -12.59 -14.47 10.08
C VAL A 160 -13.01 -13.55 11.23
N GLN A 161 -13.51 -14.13 12.31
CA GLN A 161 -13.79 -13.39 13.54
C GLN A 161 -12.46 -13.15 14.27
N VAL A 162 -11.91 -11.96 14.08
CA VAL A 162 -10.58 -11.60 14.56
C VAL A 162 -10.67 -10.83 15.86
N THR A 163 -9.78 -11.15 16.80
CA THR A 163 -9.67 -10.46 18.07
C THR A 163 -8.28 -9.85 18.27
N LYS A 164 -8.21 -8.79 19.07
CA LYS A 164 -6.97 -8.23 19.63
C LYS A 164 -6.98 -8.30 21.15
N ILE A 165 -5.83 -8.36 21.75
CA ILE A 165 -5.72 -8.36 23.22
C ILE A 165 -5.59 -6.93 23.71
N VAL A 166 -6.46 -6.53 24.65
CA VAL A 166 -6.40 -5.27 25.38
C VAL A 166 -6.56 -5.57 26.85
N ASP A 167 -5.61 -5.14 27.66
CA ASP A 167 -5.60 -5.39 29.11
C ASP A 167 -5.85 -6.86 29.50
N SER A 168 -5.21 -7.76 28.74
CA SER A 168 -5.34 -9.23 28.85
C SER A 168 -6.72 -9.80 28.47
N ALA A 169 -7.63 -9.00 27.92
CA ALA A 169 -8.94 -9.45 27.43
C ALA A 169 -9.00 -9.43 25.89
N PRO A 170 -9.60 -10.46 25.24
CA PRO A 170 -9.84 -10.42 23.81
C PRO A 170 -11.03 -9.50 23.50
N LEU A 171 -10.81 -8.55 22.59
CA LEU A 171 -11.83 -7.68 22.03
C LEU A 171 -11.86 -7.83 20.51
N PRO A 172 -12.97 -7.51 19.84
CA PRO A 172 -13.01 -7.45 18.39
C PRO A 172 -11.91 -6.54 17.83
N LEU A 173 -11.35 -6.90 16.67
CA LEU A 173 -10.33 -6.10 16.00
C LEU A 173 -10.95 -4.78 15.53
N ASP A 174 -10.26 -3.67 15.81
CA ASP A 174 -10.63 -2.34 15.32
C ASP A 174 -10.23 -2.12 13.86
N ASN A 175 -10.57 -0.92 13.36
CA ASN A 175 -10.16 -0.46 12.05
C ASN A 175 -8.65 -0.31 11.95
N PHE A 176 -8.12 -0.80 10.85
CA PHE A 176 -6.75 -0.56 10.41
C PHE A 176 -6.76 0.05 9.00
N SER A 177 -5.93 1.07 8.80
CA SER A 177 -5.80 1.78 7.53
C SER A 177 -4.43 1.56 6.94
N TYR A 178 -4.32 1.57 5.61
CA TYR A 178 -3.03 1.46 4.92
C TYR A 178 -2.20 0.25 5.38
N LEU A 179 -2.85 -0.92 5.48
CA LEU A 179 -2.23 -2.13 6.00
C LEU A 179 -1.13 -2.63 5.06
N GLN A 180 -0.04 -3.06 5.68
CA GLN A 180 1.04 -3.79 5.03
C GLN A 180 1.29 -5.08 5.80
N SER A 181 0.98 -6.21 5.16
CA SER A 181 0.95 -7.53 5.79
C SER A 181 2.19 -8.33 5.40
N TRP A 182 2.92 -8.81 6.38
CA TRP A 182 4.08 -9.66 6.21
C TRP A 182 3.88 -10.99 6.91
N TYR A 183 4.03 -12.07 6.15
CA TYR A 183 3.99 -13.43 6.70
C TYR A 183 5.41 -13.98 6.80
N GLN A 184 5.76 -14.50 7.98
CA GLN A 184 7.00 -15.23 8.19
C GLN A 184 6.70 -16.67 8.59
N LYS A 185 7.28 -17.63 7.87
CA LYS A 185 7.07 -19.05 8.09
C LYS A 185 7.34 -19.43 9.55
N GLY A 186 6.39 -20.12 10.16
CA GLY A 186 6.45 -20.54 11.55
C GLY A 186 6.27 -19.47 12.62
N LYS A 187 6.21 -18.18 12.24
CA LYS A 187 5.94 -17.05 13.15
C LYS A 187 4.56 -16.44 12.96
N GLY A 188 4.01 -16.46 11.72
CA GLY A 188 2.72 -15.90 11.39
C GLY A 188 2.80 -14.51 10.77
N PHE A 189 1.82 -13.65 11.07
CA PHE A 189 1.65 -12.33 10.51
C PHE A 189 2.21 -11.24 11.41
N LEU A 190 3.00 -10.33 10.83
CA LEU A 190 3.30 -9.02 11.37
C LEU A 190 2.70 -7.98 10.41
N ASN A 191 1.71 -7.28 10.87
CA ASN A 191 0.96 -6.29 10.11
C ASN A 191 1.32 -4.88 10.59
N LEU A 192 1.78 -4.03 9.67
CA LEU A 192 2.00 -2.61 9.93
C LEU A 192 0.85 -1.81 9.32
N PHE A 193 0.35 -0.81 10.00
CA PHE A 193 -0.80 -0.02 9.54
C PHE A 193 -0.79 1.38 10.13
N THR A 194 -1.65 2.24 9.59
CA THR A 194 -1.95 3.53 10.20
C THR A 194 -3.17 3.36 11.10
N HIS A 195 -2.98 3.68 12.38
CA HIS A 195 -4.04 3.81 13.36
C HIS A 195 -4.46 5.28 13.44
N TYR A 196 -5.73 5.54 13.20
CA TYR A 196 -6.31 6.86 13.44
C TYR A 196 -6.66 6.93 14.93
N ASP A 197 -5.69 7.38 15.70
CA ASP A 197 -5.80 7.46 17.14
C ASP A 197 -6.64 8.67 17.55
N VAL A 198 -7.57 8.47 18.49
CA VAL A 198 -8.30 9.55 19.16
C VAL A 198 -7.42 10.42 20.06
N LYS A 199 -6.14 10.04 20.26
CA LYS A 199 -5.17 10.91 20.92
C LYS A 199 -4.96 12.18 20.10
N VAL A 200 -5.28 13.26 20.71
CA VAL A 200 -5.27 14.60 20.15
C VAL A 200 -3.83 15.05 19.87
N VAL A 201 -3.60 15.67 18.73
CA VAL A 201 -2.34 16.38 18.49
C VAL A 201 -2.20 17.45 19.60
N PRO A 202 -1.08 17.52 20.33
CA PRO A 202 -0.91 18.50 21.41
C PRO A 202 -1.29 19.91 20.94
N ASN A 203 -2.11 20.59 21.75
CA ASN A 203 -2.68 21.90 21.45
C ASN A 203 -3.63 22.00 20.26
N GLN A 204 -4.18 20.87 19.78
CA GLN A 204 -5.09 20.83 18.63
C GLN A 204 -6.16 19.76 18.81
N PRO A 205 -7.19 20.06 19.63
CA PRO A 205 -8.22 19.10 20.00
C PRO A 205 -9.03 18.54 18.81
N ASP A 206 -9.06 19.23 17.67
CA ASP A 206 -9.86 18.85 16.50
C ASP A 206 -9.09 17.96 15.50
N LYS A 207 -7.82 17.64 15.75
CA LYS A 207 -7.01 16.85 14.84
C LYS A 207 -6.74 15.45 15.35
N ILE A 208 -7.19 14.48 14.58
CA ILE A 208 -6.89 13.07 14.77
C ILE A 208 -5.47 12.80 14.30
N ARG A 209 -4.63 12.24 15.17
CA ARG A 209 -3.27 11.86 14.85
C ARG A 209 -3.23 10.54 14.09
N ARG A 210 -2.35 10.45 13.10
CA ARG A 210 -2.06 9.21 12.38
C ARG A 210 -0.82 8.57 12.96
N THR A 211 -1.02 7.49 13.69
CA THR A 211 0.05 6.73 14.33
C THR A 211 0.41 5.55 13.46
N ILE A 212 1.69 5.32 13.20
CA ILE A 212 2.14 4.04 12.65
C ILE A 212 2.13 3.04 13.80
N SER A 213 1.37 1.98 13.61
CA SER A 213 1.25 0.90 14.58
C SER A 213 1.52 -0.45 13.92
N PHE A 214 1.80 -1.47 14.73
CA PHE A 214 1.88 -2.84 14.26
C PHE A 214 1.15 -3.79 15.20
N MET A 215 0.75 -4.93 14.64
CA MET A 215 0.13 -6.03 15.35
C MET A 215 0.70 -7.36 14.86
N ARG A 216 0.73 -8.37 15.73
CA ARG A 216 1.26 -9.70 15.42
C ARG A 216 0.22 -10.76 15.70
N SER A 217 0.20 -11.79 14.85
CA SER A 217 -0.65 -12.97 15.05
C SER A 217 0.05 -14.21 14.52
N LYS A 218 0.07 -15.27 15.28
CA LYS A 218 0.61 -16.56 14.83
C LYS A 218 -0.34 -17.30 13.89
N ASP A 219 -1.62 -17.10 14.04
CA ASP A 219 -2.69 -17.83 13.35
C ASP A 219 -3.58 -16.97 12.44
N GLY A 220 -3.34 -15.65 12.40
CA GLY A 220 -4.16 -14.70 11.64
C GLY A 220 -5.52 -14.38 12.28
N VAL A 221 -5.86 -14.99 13.41
CA VAL A 221 -7.14 -14.86 14.12
C VAL A 221 -6.99 -14.08 15.43
N SER A 222 -6.00 -14.46 16.22
CA SER A 222 -5.73 -13.85 17.52
C SER A 222 -4.53 -12.94 17.42
N TYR A 223 -4.77 -11.62 17.47
CA TYR A 223 -3.73 -10.62 17.45
C TYR A 223 -3.36 -10.17 18.87
N GLY A 224 -2.08 -9.97 19.09
CA GLY A 224 -1.59 -9.36 20.34
C GLY A 224 -1.99 -7.89 20.45
N THR A 225 -1.51 -7.25 21.52
CA THR A 225 -1.67 -5.80 21.72
C THR A 225 -1.05 -5.02 20.55
N TRP A 226 -1.73 -3.98 20.11
CA TRP A 226 -1.19 -3.04 19.13
C TRP A 226 -0.08 -2.22 19.76
N ASN A 227 1.00 -2.04 19.03
CA ASN A 227 2.15 -1.28 19.45
C ASN A 227 2.42 -0.14 18.49
N ASP A 228 2.68 1.03 19.02
CA ASP A 228 2.96 2.23 18.23
C ASP A 228 4.45 2.28 17.86
N ILE A 229 4.74 2.59 16.59
CA ILE A 229 6.09 2.80 16.07
C ILE A 229 6.44 4.27 16.07
N ALA A 230 5.55 5.14 15.58
CA ALA A 230 5.83 6.57 15.47
C ALA A 230 4.56 7.43 15.46
N PHE A 231 4.65 8.63 16.05
CA PHE A 231 3.58 9.63 16.07
C PHE A 231 4.09 11.08 16.17
N ILE A 232 5.03 11.47 15.32
CA ILE A 232 5.56 12.83 15.32
C ILE A 232 4.50 13.81 14.76
N GLU A 233 4.18 14.86 15.47
CA GLU A 233 3.23 15.92 15.11
C GLU A 233 1.88 15.38 14.56
N GLU A 234 1.48 15.68 13.32
CA GLU A 234 0.21 15.19 12.72
C GLU A 234 0.25 13.71 12.31
N GLY A 235 1.39 13.05 12.42
CA GLY A 235 1.55 11.63 12.15
C GLY A 235 2.28 11.31 10.87
N HIS A 236 1.98 10.14 10.30
CA HIS A 236 2.85 9.50 9.33
C HIS A 236 2.10 8.75 8.24
N TYR A 237 2.79 8.60 7.09
CA TYR A 237 2.61 7.48 6.19
C TYR A 237 3.89 6.64 6.16
N GLN A 238 3.74 5.36 5.93
CA GLN A 238 4.84 4.40 5.90
C GLN A 238 4.79 3.52 4.66
N THR A 239 5.95 2.94 4.34
CA THR A 239 6.10 1.84 3.39
C THR A 239 7.05 0.83 4.00
N SER A 240 6.69 -0.44 3.97
CA SER A 240 7.47 -1.51 4.58
C SER A 240 7.97 -2.53 3.54
N GLY A 241 8.93 -3.34 3.96
CA GLY A 241 9.53 -4.39 3.15
C GLY A 241 10.00 -5.54 4.01
N GLN A 242 10.15 -6.72 3.41
CA GLN A 242 10.65 -7.93 4.06
C GLN A 242 11.87 -8.46 3.31
N ALA A 243 12.87 -8.93 4.06
CA ALA A 243 14.02 -9.67 3.53
C ALA A 243 14.03 -11.12 4.06
N GLY A 244 13.43 -12.01 3.28
CA GLY A 244 13.21 -13.40 3.69
C GLY A 244 12.46 -13.48 5.02
N ASP A 245 12.70 -14.51 5.81
CA ASP A 245 12.08 -14.68 7.13
C ASP A 245 12.88 -14.03 8.27
N ARG A 246 13.73 -13.03 7.98
CA ARG A 246 14.66 -12.46 8.96
C ARG A 246 14.43 -11.01 9.30
N ILE A 247 14.05 -10.19 8.33
CA ILE A 247 13.96 -8.75 8.49
C ILE A 247 12.59 -8.28 7.99
N ILE A 248 11.92 -7.48 8.80
CA ILE A 248 10.80 -6.65 8.38
C ILE A 248 11.17 -5.22 8.73
N GLY A 249 11.20 -4.34 7.75
CA GLY A 249 11.50 -2.93 7.97
C GLY A 249 10.38 -2.03 7.52
N THR A 250 10.40 -0.82 8.04
CA THR A 250 9.49 0.26 7.68
C THR A 250 10.27 1.54 7.46
N THR A 251 9.90 2.26 6.40
CA THR A 251 10.36 3.61 6.14
C THR A 251 9.17 4.54 6.14
N PHE A 252 9.31 5.71 6.74
CA PHE A 252 8.22 6.64 6.92
C PHE A 252 8.69 8.09 6.85
N ASN A 253 7.75 8.97 6.60
CA ASN A 253 7.90 10.41 6.76
C ASN A 253 6.94 10.90 7.85
N TYR A 254 6.98 12.17 8.19
CA TYR A 254 5.99 12.79 9.06
C TYR A 254 5.31 13.97 8.37
N HIS A 255 4.15 14.35 8.89
CA HIS A 255 3.41 15.52 8.45
C HIS A 255 3.60 16.63 9.48
N PRO A 256 4.41 17.66 9.16
CA PRO A 256 4.61 18.78 10.04
C PRO A 256 3.30 19.54 10.27
N TYR A 257 3.06 19.89 11.51
CA TYR A 257 1.93 20.73 11.84
C TYR A 257 2.10 22.14 11.28
N LYS A 258 1.08 22.63 10.61
CA LYS A 258 1.01 24.01 10.11
C LYS A 258 -0.33 24.63 10.48
N VAL A 259 -0.29 25.78 11.18
CA VAL A 259 -1.48 26.52 11.59
C VAL A 259 -2.30 26.90 10.36
N GLY A 260 -3.61 26.58 10.37
CA GLY A 260 -4.56 26.96 9.32
C GLY A 260 -4.41 26.19 8.01
N GLU A 261 -3.51 25.20 7.92
CA GLU A 261 -3.29 24.40 6.74
C GLU A 261 -3.55 22.90 6.99
N ASN A 262 -3.81 22.16 5.91
CA ASN A 262 -3.95 20.72 6.00
C ASN A 262 -2.53 20.08 5.99
N GLY A 263 -2.09 19.56 7.14
CA GLY A 263 -0.79 18.91 7.31
C GLY A 263 -0.55 17.72 6.38
N LEU A 264 -1.61 17.05 5.90
CA LEU A 264 -1.50 16.00 4.88
C LEU A 264 -0.89 16.46 3.55
N ASN A 265 -0.88 17.76 3.30
CA ASN A 265 -0.25 18.36 2.13
C ASN A 265 1.27 18.49 2.30
N TYR A 266 1.74 18.41 3.55
CA TYR A 266 3.15 18.56 3.91
C TYR A 266 3.64 17.26 4.56
N ARG A 267 4.39 16.49 3.79
CA ARG A 267 5.04 15.27 4.27
C ARG A 267 6.53 15.38 3.96
N THR A 268 7.37 15.21 4.96
CA THR A 268 8.79 15.48 4.81
C THR A 268 9.65 14.50 5.60
N ASN A 269 10.95 14.61 5.45
CA ASN A 269 11.96 13.74 6.02
C ASN A 269 11.80 12.28 5.61
N LEU A 270 12.82 11.49 5.86
CA LEU A 270 12.84 10.07 5.60
C LEU A 270 13.44 9.37 6.81
N TYR A 271 12.69 8.43 7.40
CA TYR A 271 13.09 7.64 8.54
C TYR A 271 13.10 6.16 8.17
N TYR A 272 13.84 5.36 8.93
CA TYR A 272 13.89 3.92 8.74
C TYR A 272 14.05 3.19 10.08
N LEU A 273 13.29 2.11 10.24
CA LEU A 273 13.43 1.12 11.31
C LEU A 273 13.25 -0.29 10.77
N GLU A 274 13.83 -1.27 11.46
CA GLU A 274 13.63 -2.68 11.17
C GLU A 274 13.50 -3.51 12.45
N THR A 275 12.84 -4.66 12.35
CA THR A 275 12.84 -5.72 13.35
C THR A 275 13.46 -6.99 12.76
N ARG A 276 14.22 -7.72 13.58
CA ARG A 276 14.83 -9.02 13.25
C ARG A 276 14.28 -10.16 14.09
N ASP A 277 13.47 -9.84 15.06
CA ASP A 277 12.86 -10.73 16.05
C ASP A 277 11.32 -10.70 16.00
N PHE A 278 10.76 -10.38 14.83
CA PHE A 278 9.33 -10.33 14.60
C PHE A 278 8.58 -9.28 15.44
N GLY A 279 9.21 -8.12 15.67
CA GLY A 279 8.61 -6.98 16.36
C GLY A 279 8.78 -6.98 17.88
N GLU A 280 9.64 -7.84 18.45
CA GLU A 280 9.99 -7.74 19.87
C GLU A 280 10.87 -6.52 20.11
N THR A 281 11.85 -6.29 19.25
CA THR A 281 12.68 -5.09 19.26
C THR A 281 12.70 -4.42 17.88
N TRP A 282 12.93 -3.11 17.87
CA TRP A 282 13.12 -2.32 16.68
C TRP A 282 14.44 -1.59 16.73
N GLN A 283 15.10 -1.51 15.59
CA GLN A 283 16.43 -0.91 15.45
C GLN A 283 16.57 -0.12 14.16
N THR A 284 17.56 0.75 14.10
CA THR A 284 18.00 1.43 12.87
C THR A 284 18.79 0.49 11.96
N ALA A 285 19.12 0.93 10.75
CA ALA A 285 19.85 0.10 9.77
C ALA A 285 21.27 -0.32 10.24
N ASP A 286 21.88 0.41 11.15
CA ASP A 286 23.19 0.09 11.76
C ASP A 286 23.08 -0.81 13.00
N GLY A 287 21.86 -1.22 13.37
CA GLY A 287 21.61 -2.11 14.51
C GLY A 287 21.41 -1.39 15.85
N THR A 288 21.34 -0.06 15.87
CA THR A 288 21.04 0.69 17.11
C THR A 288 19.59 0.43 17.51
N VAL A 289 19.38 -0.24 18.63
CA VAL A 289 18.04 -0.51 19.19
C VAL A 289 17.42 0.79 19.67
N VAL A 290 16.15 0.99 19.36
CA VAL A 290 15.40 2.20 19.71
C VAL A 290 14.23 1.89 20.64
N SER A 291 13.92 2.83 21.50
CA SER A 291 12.66 2.79 22.29
C SER A 291 11.51 3.30 21.41
N LEU A 292 10.40 2.60 21.43
CA LEU A 292 9.17 3.01 20.75
C LEU A 292 8.18 3.65 21.74
N PRO A 293 7.30 4.52 21.25
CA PRO A 293 7.20 5.07 19.91
C PRO A 293 8.19 6.23 19.67
N ILE A 294 8.53 6.46 18.40
CA ILE A 294 9.27 7.67 17.99
C ILE A 294 8.31 8.87 18.00
N ASP A 295 8.62 9.91 18.75
CA ASP A 295 7.81 11.12 18.90
C ASP A 295 8.56 12.43 18.58
N ALA A 296 9.86 12.35 18.25
CA ALA A 296 10.72 13.49 17.96
C ALA A 296 11.17 13.51 16.49
N VAL A 297 11.20 14.72 15.91
CA VAL A 297 11.68 14.95 14.55
C VAL A 297 13.16 14.59 14.39
N ASP A 298 13.97 15.01 15.38
CA ASP A 298 15.41 14.70 15.44
C ASP A 298 15.61 13.39 16.24
N HIS A 299 15.61 12.29 15.50
CA HIS A 299 15.76 10.95 16.06
C HIS A 299 16.78 10.14 15.27
N VAL A 300 17.48 9.19 15.91
CA VAL A 300 18.51 8.34 15.29
C VAL A 300 18.01 7.53 14.08
N ALA A 301 16.71 7.31 13.97
CA ALA A 301 16.07 6.69 12.80
C ALA A 301 16.02 7.60 11.57
N LEU A 302 16.43 8.88 11.67
CA LEU A 302 16.39 9.83 10.57
C LEU A 302 17.43 9.48 9.51
N VAL A 303 16.96 9.07 8.33
CA VAL A 303 17.79 8.76 7.15
C VAL A 303 18.22 10.05 6.43
N LYS A 304 17.26 10.97 6.26
CA LYS A 304 17.50 12.23 5.54
C LYS A 304 16.55 13.33 5.95
N ASP A 305 17.10 14.48 6.33
CA ASP A 305 16.36 15.71 6.56
C ASP A 305 16.05 16.43 5.24
N TYR A 306 14.76 16.50 4.93
CA TYR A 306 14.23 17.27 3.79
C TYR A 306 13.43 18.49 4.23
N ALA A 307 13.05 18.58 5.51
CA ALA A 307 12.34 19.72 6.06
C ALA A 307 13.17 21.00 5.94
N GLN A 308 14.46 20.94 6.26
CA GLN A 308 15.39 22.06 6.09
C GLN A 308 15.52 22.55 4.63
N LYS A 309 15.17 21.69 3.66
CA LYS A 309 15.20 22.02 2.23
C LYS A 309 13.85 22.47 1.70
N GLY A 310 12.82 22.52 2.53
CA GLY A 310 11.45 22.83 2.14
C GLY A 310 10.88 21.84 1.11
N LEU A 311 11.26 20.55 1.20
CA LEU A 311 10.85 19.53 0.25
C LEU A 311 9.88 18.54 0.88
N ASN A 312 8.83 18.21 0.12
CA ASN A 312 7.98 17.06 0.39
C ASN A 312 8.66 15.76 -0.04
N VAL A 313 8.37 14.68 0.69
CA VAL A 313 8.84 13.32 0.42
C VAL A 313 7.65 12.38 0.24
N TYR A 314 7.62 11.63 -0.86
CA TYR A 314 6.63 10.61 -1.17
C TYR A 314 7.36 9.28 -1.31
N ILE A 315 7.13 8.36 -0.37
CA ILE A 315 7.82 7.07 -0.32
C ILE A 315 7.10 6.10 -1.24
N ASN A 316 7.85 5.41 -2.11
CA ASN A 316 7.29 4.50 -3.10
C ASN A 316 7.45 3.04 -2.70
N ASP A 317 8.66 2.63 -2.30
CA ASP A 317 8.95 1.22 -1.99
C ASP A 317 10.14 1.10 -1.03
N LEU A 318 10.21 -0.03 -0.34
CA LEU A 318 11.32 -0.48 0.49
C LEU A 318 11.67 -1.91 0.11
N THR A 319 12.93 -2.16 -0.22
CA THR A 319 13.46 -3.51 -0.44
C THR A 319 14.85 -3.62 0.17
N TYR A 320 15.49 -4.78 -0.01
CA TYR A 320 16.79 -5.07 0.57
C TYR A 320 17.75 -5.55 -0.50
N ASP A 321 19.02 -5.20 -0.35
CA ASP A 321 20.05 -5.74 -1.21
C ASP A 321 20.47 -7.15 -0.75
N GLN A 322 21.41 -7.76 -1.46
CA GLN A 322 21.88 -9.12 -1.20
C GLN A 322 22.56 -9.29 0.18
N GLN A 323 23.05 -8.20 0.76
CA GLN A 323 23.62 -8.15 2.10
C GLN A 323 22.54 -7.99 3.20
N GLY A 324 21.30 -7.76 2.79
CA GLY A 324 20.19 -7.44 3.69
C GLY A 324 20.17 -5.99 4.13
N TYR A 325 20.85 -5.09 3.40
CA TYR A 325 20.77 -3.66 3.65
C TYR A 325 19.56 -3.03 2.97
N PRO A 326 18.83 -2.14 3.65
CA PRO A 326 17.65 -1.50 3.10
C PRO A 326 17.97 -0.53 1.96
N VAL A 327 17.09 -0.53 0.97
CA VAL A 327 17.07 0.42 -0.15
C VAL A 327 15.66 0.98 -0.29
N ILE A 328 15.53 2.29 -0.16
CA ILE A 328 14.27 3.02 -0.18
C ILE A 328 14.15 3.75 -1.53
N LEU A 329 13.01 3.57 -2.22
CA LEU A 329 12.65 4.35 -3.40
C LEU A 329 11.66 5.45 -2.98
N TYR A 330 11.93 6.71 -3.37
CA TYR A 330 11.07 7.83 -3.00
C TYR A 330 11.17 8.99 -3.99
N VAL A 331 10.18 9.87 -3.92
CA VAL A 331 10.06 11.08 -4.74
C VAL A 331 10.11 12.31 -3.84
N THR A 332 10.79 13.38 -4.30
CA THR A 332 10.74 14.68 -3.65
C THR A 332 10.12 15.73 -4.56
N SER A 333 9.44 16.71 -3.97
CA SER A 333 8.84 17.84 -4.68
C SER A 333 8.86 19.11 -3.83
N LYS A 334 8.71 20.27 -4.48
CA LYS A 334 8.63 21.58 -3.79
C LYS A 334 7.26 21.87 -3.21
N GLY A 335 6.24 21.09 -3.58
CA GLY A 335 4.87 21.29 -3.12
C GLY A 335 3.98 20.08 -3.40
N TYR A 336 2.73 20.17 -2.99
CA TYR A 336 1.76 19.07 -3.04
C TYR A 336 0.78 19.15 -4.22
N ARG A 337 0.66 20.33 -4.86
CA ARG A 337 -0.33 20.56 -5.93
C ARG A 337 0.09 19.85 -7.21
N SER A 338 -0.87 19.37 -7.97
CA SER A 338 -0.70 18.98 -9.36
C SER A 338 -0.18 20.16 -10.19
N GLY A 339 0.33 19.89 -11.38
CA GLY A 339 0.86 20.94 -12.24
C GLY A 339 2.32 21.31 -12.00
N PRO A 340 2.88 22.22 -12.83
CA PRO A 340 4.28 22.59 -12.80
C PRO A 340 4.67 23.44 -11.58
N ILE A 341 3.70 24.01 -10.85
CA ILE A 341 3.94 24.88 -9.70
C ILE A 341 4.75 24.19 -8.59
N SER A 342 4.58 22.90 -8.41
CA SER A 342 5.33 22.10 -7.42
C SER A 342 6.70 21.63 -7.93
N GLY A 343 7.15 22.12 -9.07
CA GLY A 343 8.44 21.80 -9.67
C GLY A 343 8.54 20.37 -10.21
N LYS A 344 9.77 19.96 -10.51
CA LYS A 344 10.05 18.55 -10.91
C LYS A 344 9.92 17.63 -9.71
N ARG A 345 9.28 16.48 -9.91
CA ARG A 345 9.25 15.38 -8.96
C ARG A 345 10.48 14.53 -9.20
N LYS A 346 11.45 14.63 -8.29
CA LYS A 346 12.73 13.94 -8.44
C LYS A 346 12.69 12.60 -7.72
N TRP A 347 13.01 11.54 -8.46
CA TRP A 347 13.09 10.18 -7.95
C TRP A 347 14.49 9.89 -7.43
N TYR A 348 14.56 9.28 -6.26
CA TYR A 348 15.79 8.90 -5.59
C TYR A 348 15.72 7.50 -5.03
N THR A 349 16.89 6.87 -4.91
CA THR A 349 17.11 5.77 -3.99
C THR A 349 17.95 6.24 -2.80
N ALA A 350 17.61 5.80 -1.58
CA ALA A 350 18.49 5.86 -0.42
C ALA A 350 18.86 4.45 -0.03
N ARG A 351 20.15 4.11 -0.05
CA ARG A 351 20.69 2.81 0.29
C ARG A 351 21.55 2.90 1.54
N PHE A 352 21.38 2.02 2.49
CA PHE A 352 22.34 1.82 3.56
C PHE A 352 23.52 0.97 3.06
N THR A 353 24.74 1.38 3.42
CA THR A 353 25.97 0.73 2.91
C THR A 353 26.61 -0.22 3.92
N GLY A 354 25.96 -0.44 5.07
CA GLY A 354 26.55 -1.08 6.25
C GLY A 354 27.22 -0.06 7.21
N LYS A 355 27.30 1.21 6.78
CA LYS A 355 27.86 2.30 7.58
C LYS A 355 27.04 3.58 7.47
N ASP A 356 26.80 4.03 6.24
CA ASP A 356 26.16 5.31 5.95
C ASP A 356 25.01 5.15 4.96
N TRP A 357 24.07 6.09 4.97
CA TRP A 357 23.04 6.21 3.96
C TRP A 357 23.54 7.00 2.75
N VAL A 358 23.45 6.39 1.58
CA VAL A 358 23.83 7.01 0.29
C VAL A 358 22.58 7.26 -0.53
N THR A 359 22.35 8.53 -0.91
CA THR A 359 21.23 8.94 -1.76
C THR A 359 21.69 9.13 -3.20
N GLN A 360 20.96 8.52 -4.15
CA GLN A 360 21.25 8.62 -5.58
C GLN A 360 20.02 9.03 -6.38
N SER A 361 20.21 9.89 -7.38
CA SER A 361 19.15 10.31 -8.29
C SER A 361 18.88 9.24 -9.34
N VAL A 362 17.61 8.99 -9.64
CA VAL A 362 17.18 8.05 -10.67
C VAL A 362 16.70 8.82 -11.90
N THR A 363 15.62 9.57 -11.75
CA THR A 363 14.91 10.28 -12.83
C THR A 363 14.02 11.39 -12.27
N SER A 364 13.09 11.87 -13.07
CA SER A 364 12.03 12.78 -12.63
C SER A 364 10.73 12.48 -13.37
N SER A 365 9.60 12.76 -12.72
CA SER A 365 8.26 12.69 -13.29
C SER A 365 7.51 14.02 -13.10
N ASP A 366 6.22 14.06 -13.32
CA ASP A 366 5.45 15.29 -13.30
C ASP A 366 4.32 15.35 -12.26
N ASN A 367 4.09 14.26 -11.50
CA ASN A 367 3.16 14.25 -10.36
C ASN A 367 3.77 13.60 -9.11
N ASN A 368 3.33 14.01 -7.93
CA ASN A 368 3.81 13.49 -6.65
C ASN A 368 3.39 12.03 -6.40
N TYR A 369 2.30 11.63 -7.01
CA TYR A 369 1.72 10.29 -6.90
C TYR A 369 2.09 9.38 -8.08
N ASP A 370 3.13 9.74 -8.84
CA ASP A 370 3.77 8.84 -9.78
C ASP A 370 4.57 7.81 -9.00
N MET A 371 3.88 6.74 -8.59
CA MET A 371 4.43 5.74 -7.69
C MET A 371 4.84 4.48 -8.45
N GLY A 372 5.98 3.92 -8.06
CA GLY A 372 6.54 2.70 -8.64
C GLY A 372 7.13 1.78 -7.59
N SER A 373 7.70 0.68 -8.02
CA SER A 373 8.36 -0.30 -7.17
C SER A 373 9.81 -0.54 -7.56
N LEU A 374 10.61 -0.91 -6.57
CA LEU A 374 12.03 -1.22 -6.67
C LEU A 374 12.25 -2.73 -6.51
N TYR A 375 13.06 -3.29 -7.38
CA TYR A 375 13.45 -4.69 -7.39
C TYR A 375 14.96 -4.79 -7.30
N ILE A 376 15.46 -5.73 -6.54
CA ILE A 376 16.88 -6.07 -6.48
C ILE A 376 16.98 -7.57 -6.68
N ASP A 377 17.51 -7.96 -7.83
CA ASP A 377 17.62 -9.37 -8.19
C ASP A 377 18.78 -10.06 -7.47
N GLN A 378 18.78 -11.37 -7.51
CA GLN A 378 19.83 -12.17 -6.86
C GLN A 378 21.24 -11.95 -7.44
N ASP A 379 21.33 -11.52 -8.70
CA ASP A 379 22.58 -11.13 -9.38
C ASP A 379 23.00 -9.67 -9.10
N GLY A 380 22.25 -8.96 -8.25
CA GLY A 380 22.55 -7.56 -7.86
C GLY A 380 22.12 -6.52 -8.87
N VAL A 381 21.37 -6.89 -9.90
CA VAL A 381 20.74 -5.94 -10.84
C VAL A 381 19.53 -5.29 -10.18
N TRP A 382 19.45 -3.97 -10.29
CA TRP A 382 18.32 -3.19 -9.76
C TRP A 382 17.37 -2.81 -10.89
N HIS A 383 16.08 -2.96 -10.64
CA HIS A 383 15.04 -2.47 -11.53
C HIS A 383 14.09 -1.53 -10.78
N ILE A 384 13.60 -0.51 -11.48
CA ILE A 384 12.48 0.31 -11.01
C ILE A 384 11.42 0.27 -12.10
N VAL A 385 10.19 -0.10 -11.75
CA VAL A 385 9.03 0.01 -12.65
C VAL A 385 8.13 1.11 -12.11
N GLY A 386 7.88 2.13 -12.94
CA GLY A 386 7.05 3.26 -12.51
C GLY A 386 6.68 4.19 -13.68
N PRO A 387 5.64 5.03 -13.50
CA PRO A 387 5.11 5.92 -14.52
C PRO A 387 5.95 7.20 -14.62
N THR A 388 7.19 7.08 -15.09
CA THR A 388 8.13 8.21 -15.11
C THR A 388 8.15 8.98 -16.41
N ASP A 389 7.53 8.46 -17.48
CA ASP A 389 7.33 9.21 -18.72
C ASP A 389 5.96 9.91 -18.72
N LYS A 390 5.92 10.97 -19.50
CA LYS A 390 4.73 11.82 -19.62
C LYS A 390 3.58 11.04 -20.24
N GLY A 391 2.49 10.92 -19.50
CA GLY A 391 1.26 10.34 -20.02
C GLY A 391 0.36 11.35 -20.75
N PRO A 392 -0.78 10.90 -21.27
CA PRO A 392 -1.74 11.76 -21.95
C PRO A 392 -2.36 12.83 -21.07
N GLN A 393 -2.58 12.54 -19.78
CA GLN A 393 -3.07 13.53 -18.81
C GLN A 393 -1.90 14.09 -18.00
N ARG A 394 -1.11 14.97 -18.65
CA ARG A 394 0.06 15.62 -18.07
C ARG A 394 -0.21 16.26 -16.71
N TYR A 395 0.72 16.10 -15.78
CA TYR A 395 0.69 16.60 -14.41
C TYR A 395 -0.40 16.02 -13.51
N ASN A 396 -1.17 15.05 -13.98
CA ASN A 396 -2.01 14.21 -13.16
C ASN A 396 -1.27 12.92 -12.77
N THR A 397 -1.82 12.18 -11.82
CA THR A 397 -1.24 10.93 -11.33
C THR A 397 -0.96 9.96 -12.46
N GLY A 398 0.24 9.39 -12.47
CA GLY A 398 0.65 8.41 -13.48
C GLY A 398 1.18 9.03 -14.77
N GLY A 399 1.40 8.15 -15.74
CA GLY A 399 1.95 8.50 -17.03
C GLY A 399 2.18 7.27 -17.88
N GLU A 400 3.21 7.29 -18.71
CA GLU A 400 3.68 6.10 -19.42
C GLU A 400 4.61 5.30 -18.52
N MET A 401 4.40 3.99 -18.47
CA MET A 401 5.16 3.08 -17.64
C MET A 401 6.55 2.84 -18.22
N VAL A 402 7.54 2.86 -17.35
CA VAL A 402 8.97 2.71 -17.69
C VAL A 402 9.63 1.73 -16.74
N MET A 403 10.51 0.90 -17.29
CA MET A 403 11.47 0.12 -16.52
C MET A 403 12.84 0.79 -16.58
N TRP A 404 13.41 1.06 -15.43
CA TRP A 404 14.79 1.54 -15.25
C TRP A 404 15.64 0.40 -14.73
N THR A 405 16.81 0.15 -15.34
CA THR A 405 17.73 -0.93 -14.95
C THR A 405 19.09 -0.37 -14.57
N SER A 406 19.64 -0.83 -13.47
CA SER A 406 20.98 -0.46 -12.99
C SER A 406 21.81 -1.69 -12.62
N HIS A 407 23.01 -1.83 -13.21
CA HIS A 407 23.99 -2.87 -12.92
C HIS A 407 25.09 -2.41 -11.94
N ASN A 408 24.94 -1.24 -11.31
CA ASN A 408 25.94 -0.65 -10.44
C ASN A 408 25.34 0.00 -9.19
N GLN A 409 24.33 -0.65 -8.61
CA GLN A 409 23.67 -0.27 -7.35
C GLN A 409 23.08 1.15 -7.40
N GLY A 410 22.40 1.49 -8.51
CA GLY A 410 21.70 2.75 -8.66
C GLY A 410 22.56 3.94 -9.08
N LYS A 411 23.86 3.76 -9.38
CA LYS A 411 24.73 4.87 -9.83
C LYS A 411 24.42 5.35 -11.25
N ARG A 412 24.00 4.43 -12.12
CA ARG A 412 23.56 4.72 -13.50
C ARG A 412 22.36 3.87 -13.85
N TRP A 413 21.43 4.43 -14.60
CA TRP A 413 20.19 3.79 -14.99
C TRP A 413 20.04 3.78 -16.51
N ARG A 414 19.58 2.65 -17.04
CA ARG A 414 19.14 2.49 -18.41
C ARG A 414 17.63 2.45 -18.45
N LYS A 415 17.03 3.14 -19.40
CA LYS A 415 15.59 3.27 -19.57
C LYS A 415 15.06 2.31 -20.63
N LYS A 416 13.95 1.62 -20.33
CA LYS A 416 13.12 0.89 -21.29
C LYS A 416 11.68 1.35 -21.13
N ALA A 417 11.06 1.91 -22.18
CA ALA A 417 9.64 2.23 -22.16
C ALA A 417 8.83 0.92 -22.19
N LEU A 418 7.85 0.79 -21.30
CA LEU A 418 6.91 -0.32 -21.22
C LEU A 418 5.59 0.01 -21.91
N THR A 419 5.15 1.28 -21.86
CA THR A 419 3.96 1.76 -22.58
C THR A 419 4.28 3.01 -23.37
N LYS A 420 3.50 3.29 -24.39
CA LYS A 420 3.60 4.50 -25.25
C LYS A 420 2.25 4.84 -25.86
N LYS A 421 1.98 6.14 -26.02
CA LYS A 421 0.76 6.66 -26.67
C LYS A 421 -0.51 6.07 -26.04
N SER A 422 -0.49 5.85 -24.74
CA SER A 422 -1.62 5.35 -24.00
C SER A 422 -2.80 6.32 -24.04
N VAL A 423 -4.02 5.80 -23.92
CA VAL A 423 -5.23 6.65 -23.84
C VAL A 423 -5.37 7.27 -22.45
N TYR A 424 -4.98 6.50 -21.44
CA TYR A 424 -5.03 6.90 -20.02
C TYR A 424 -3.65 6.80 -19.38
N ASN A 425 -3.46 7.53 -18.30
CA ASN A 425 -2.26 7.41 -17.48
C ASN A 425 -2.23 6.04 -16.80
N HIS A 426 -1.08 5.37 -16.82
CA HIS A 426 -0.79 4.19 -15.99
C HIS A 426 -0.26 4.64 -14.63
N SER A 427 -0.67 3.98 -13.54
CA SER A 427 -0.35 4.42 -12.18
C SER A 427 -0.15 3.26 -11.21
N TYR A 428 0.61 3.50 -10.16
CA TYR A 428 0.79 2.61 -9.01
C TYR A 428 1.28 1.20 -9.35
N ALA A 429 2.42 1.10 -10.05
CA ALA A 429 3.08 -0.19 -10.26
C ALA A 429 3.53 -0.82 -8.94
N ARG A 430 3.09 -2.08 -8.72
CA ARG A 430 3.34 -2.83 -7.49
C ARG A 430 4.16 -4.08 -7.76
N ARG A 431 5.16 -4.31 -6.92
CA ARG A 431 5.99 -5.50 -6.92
C ARG A 431 5.29 -6.62 -6.16
N PRO A 432 5.19 -7.84 -6.72
CA PRO A 432 4.76 -9.01 -5.95
C PRO A 432 5.72 -9.35 -4.81
N VAL A 433 5.24 -9.96 -3.75
CA VAL A 433 6.08 -10.71 -2.82
C VAL A 433 6.55 -11.99 -3.52
N ASN A 434 7.81 -12.37 -3.36
CA ASN A 434 8.43 -13.53 -4.05
C ASN A 434 8.25 -13.45 -5.58
N VAL A 435 8.67 -12.34 -6.17
CA VAL A 435 8.44 -11.99 -7.57
C VAL A 435 8.81 -13.14 -8.54
N HIS A 436 7.88 -13.49 -9.44
CA HIS A 436 8.15 -14.35 -10.58
C HIS A 436 8.48 -13.52 -11.84
N PRO A 437 9.44 -13.92 -12.69
CA PRO A 437 9.79 -13.16 -13.89
C PRO A 437 8.63 -12.85 -14.82
N ASP A 438 7.67 -13.77 -15.01
CA ASP A 438 6.53 -13.59 -15.92
C ASP A 438 5.42 -12.70 -15.37
N PHE A 439 5.42 -12.41 -14.05
CA PHE A 439 4.49 -11.47 -13.42
C PHE A 439 5.29 -10.54 -12.49
N TYR A 440 6.00 -9.61 -13.08
CA TYR A 440 7.03 -8.84 -12.40
C TYR A 440 6.49 -7.56 -11.75
N ALA A 441 5.61 -6.83 -12.44
CA ALA A 441 4.98 -5.62 -11.94
C ALA A 441 3.49 -5.60 -12.29
N PHE A 442 2.64 -5.13 -11.36
CA PHE A 442 1.19 -5.08 -11.49
C PHE A 442 0.65 -3.67 -11.28
N TRP A 443 -0.24 -3.17 -12.15
CA TRP A 443 -0.77 -1.81 -12.07
C TRP A 443 -2.10 -1.63 -12.79
N ALA A 444 -2.70 -0.42 -12.66
CA ALA A 444 -3.91 -0.03 -13.37
C ALA A 444 -3.71 1.22 -14.24
N ASP A 445 -4.55 1.40 -15.25
CA ASP A 445 -4.70 2.65 -15.99
C ASP A 445 -6.01 3.37 -15.67
N GLY A 446 -6.10 4.66 -15.96
CA GLY A 446 -7.33 5.45 -15.82
C GLY A 446 -7.12 6.91 -16.19
N HIS A 447 -8.18 7.60 -16.62
CA HIS A 447 -8.09 9.01 -16.98
C HIS A 447 -7.84 9.89 -15.74
N GLY A 448 -6.89 10.83 -15.83
CA GLY A 448 -6.44 11.62 -14.69
C GLY A 448 -7.35 12.79 -14.28
N ARG A 449 -8.42 13.10 -15.02
CA ARG A 449 -9.26 14.29 -14.80
C ARG A 449 -10.75 14.03 -14.79
N GLU A 450 -11.18 12.89 -15.28
CA GLU A 450 -12.60 12.52 -15.36
C GLU A 450 -12.75 11.01 -15.15
N LYS A 451 -13.93 10.60 -14.69
CA LYS A 451 -14.24 9.19 -14.49
C LYS A 451 -14.11 8.42 -15.80
N SER A 452 -13.41 7.31 -15.75
CA SER A 452 -13.20 6.43 -16.91
C SER A 452 -13.24 4.97 -16.47
N ILE A 453 -13.25 4.06 -17.44
CA ILE A 453 -12.86 2.68 -17.18
C ILE A 453 -11.40 2.63 -16.69
N SER A 454 -11.07 1.61 -15.92
CA SER A 454 -9.71 1.30 -15.48
C SER A 454 -9.38 -0.14 -15.80
N ARG A 455 -8.29 -0.35 -16.53
CA ARG A 455 -7.81 -1.67 -16.90
C ARG A 455 -6.64 -2.06 -16.02
N LEU A 456 -6.51 -3.35 -15.78
CA LEU A 456 -5.38 -3.91 -15.02
C LEU A 456 -4.34 -4.46 -15.99
N HIS A 457 -3.09 -4.20 -15.67
CA HIS A 457 -1.92 -4.57 -16.45
C HIS A 457 -0.86 -5.22 -15.56
N PHE A 458 -0.07 -6.08 -16.16
CA PHE A 458 1.19 -6.51 -15.55
C PHE A 458 2.29 -6.54 -16.62
N ALA A 459 3.53 -6.55 -16.18
CA ALA A 459 4.67 -6.75 -17.06
C ALA A 459 5.47 -7.95 -16.59
N ASP A 460 6.14 -8.63 -17.53
CA ASP A 460 7.20 -9.55 -17.23
C ASP A 460 8.54 -8.82 -16.97
N LYS A 461 9.56 -9.56 -16.56
CA LYS A 461 10.90 -9.03 -16.27
C LYS A 461 11.60 -8.49 -17.53
N GLU A 462 11.29 -9.03 -18.70
CA GLU A 462 11.78 -8.58 -19.99
C GLU A 462 11.12 -7.26 -20.41
N GLY A 463 10.01 -6.87 -19.76
CA GLY A 463 9.26 -5.65 -20.02
C GLY A 463 8.24 -5.79 -21.15
N ASN A 464 7.75 -6.99 -21.42
CA ASN A 464 6.52 -7.18 -22.17
C ASN A 464 5.34 -6.84 -21.25
N VAL A 465 4.36 -6.12 -21.77
CA VAL A 465 3.19 -5.68 -21.03
C VAL A 465 1.98 -6.48 -21.44
N TYR A 466 1.27 -6.99 -20.46
CA TYR A 466 0.03 -7.74 -20.61
C TYR A 466 -1.12 -6.98 -19.98
N ARG A 467 -2.28 -7.05 -20.61
CA ARG A 467 -3.53 -6.51 -20.10
C ARG A 467 -4.45 -7.65 -19.70
N LEU A 468 -4.98 -7.61 -18.49
CA LEU A 468 -6.00 -8.54 -18.05
C LEU A 468 -7.30 -8.31 -18.83
N PRO A 469 -8.07 -9.38 -19.14
CA PRO A 469 -9.29 -9.26 -19.92
C PRO A 469 -10.34 -8.43 -19.16
N TYR A 470 -10.78 -7.33 -19.75
CA TYR A 470 -11.78 -6.43 -19.15
C TYR A 470 -13.16 -7.10 -19.07
N ASP A 471 -13.50 -7.91 -20.09
CA ASP A 471 -14.68 -8.77 -20.12
C ASP A 471 -14.25 -10.19 -20.51
N MET A 472 -14.83 -11.18 -19.86
CA MET A 472 -14.55 -12.61 -20.05
C MET A 472 -15.81 -13.36 -20.46
N ILE A 473 -15.76 -14.06 -21.58
CA ILE A 473 -16.83 -15.01 -22.00
C ILE A 473 -16.61 -16.35 -21.31
N GLU A 474 -15.38 -16.85 -21.38
CA GLU A 474 -14.98 -18.14 -20.80
C GLU A 474 -14.53 -17.99 -19.34
N ASP A 475 -14.46 -19.11 -18.61
CA ASP A 475 -14.03 -19.12 -17.22
C ASP A 475 -12.53 -18.90 -17.05
N VAL A 476 -11.75 -19.05 -18.12
CA VAL A 476 -10.29 -18.87 -18.19
C VAL A 476 -9.95 -18.12 -19.45
N ALA A 477 -8.99 -17.18 -19.37
CA ALA A 477 -8.54 -16.39 -20.51
C ALA A 477 -7.04 -16.16 -20.50
N PHE A 478 -6.46 -15.89 -21.66
CA PHE A 478 -5.09 -15.38 -21.78
C PHE A 478 -5.09 -13.87 -21.63
N PRO A 479 -4.18 -13.29 -20.82
CA PRO A 479 -3.92 -11.85 -20.87
C PRO A 479 -3.45 -11.41 -22.25
N GLU A 480 -3.89 -10.23 -22.67
CA GLU A 480 -3.54 -9.67 -23.97
C GLU A 480 -2.15 -9.04 -23.94
N LEU A 481 -1.23 -9.49 -24.81
CA LEU A 481 0.07 -8.85 -24.99
C LEU A 481 -0.10 -7.49 -25.69
N ILE A 482 0.32 -6.41 -25.01
CA ILE A 482 0.27 -5.05 -25.51
C ILE A 482 1.57 -4.74 -26.24
N ASN A 483 1.52 -4.72 -27.56
CA ASN A 483 2.68 -4.34 -28.36
C ASN A 483 2.91 -2.82 -28.34
N LEU A 484 4.16 -2.40 -28.13
CA LEU A 484 4.58 -1.02 -28.36
C LEU A 484 4.54 -0.71 -29.86
N ARG A 485 3.46 -0.10 -30.35
CA ARG A 485 3.36 0.39 -31.75
C ARG A 485 3.88 1.82 -31.86
#